data_a5ecc05edde9e3dba2f1be5c0cd0ead6
#
_entry.id   a5ecc05edde9e3dba2f1be5c0cd0ead6
#
_cell.length_a   1.000
_cell.length_b   1.000
_cell.length_c   1.000
_cell.angle_alpha   90.00
_cell.angle_beta   90.00
_cell.angle_gamma   90.00
#
_symmetry.space_group_name_H-M   'P 1'
#
loop_
_entity.id
_entity.type
_entity.pdbx_description
1 polymer ?
#
loop_
_entity_poly.entity_id
_entity_poly.type
_entity_poly.pdbx_seq_one_letter_code
_entity_poly.pdbx_strand_id
1 'polypeptide(L)'
;MKNPLRYQLTEYDCGPASMLNAISYLFERKDIPPEVIRNIMLYCLDCHSKEGVPGKRGTSRAAMAFLCNWLNEYGELGLLPISGEHIIGNGVCIGTESRINYALCHGGVVVVRLYLDEPHYVLMTGTEGDAIRMFDPYWLDHLPKEDIQITEDHPREYNRIVPVKYFNSESTDVYALGPKEEREAVILYNRRTKTEPEEVIEYFI
;
A
#
# COMPACT_ATOMS: atom_id res chain seq x y z
N MET A 1 20.07 -7.44 -1.21
CA MET A 1 19.22 -7.74 -2.41
C MET A 1 17.75 -7.76 -1.98
N LYS A 2 16.90 -6.98 -2.64
CA LYS A 2 15.44 -6.94 -2.40
C LYS A 2 14.77 -8.24 -2.86
N ASN A 3 13.74 -8.67 -2.15
CA ASN A 3 12.90 -9.79 -2.59
C ASN A 3 11.97 -9.36 -3.74
N PRO A 4 11.59 -10.28 -4.63
CA PRO A 4 10.43 -10.07 -5.49
C PRO A 4 9.17 -9.85 -4.65
N LEU A 5 8.26 -9.02 -5.15
CA LEU A 5 6.92 -8.86 -4.58
C LEU A 5 6.11 -10.13 -4.82
N ARG A 6 5.15 -10.39 -3.95
CA ARG A 6 4.45 -11.69 -3.90
C ARG A 6 2.97 -11.51 -4.19
N TYR A 7 2.45 -12.46 -4.95
CA TYR A 7 1.02 -12.65 -5.08
C TYR A 7 0.44 -13.25 -3.78
N GLN A 8 -0.82 -12.96 -3.52
CA GLN A 8 -1.57 -13.59 -2.43
C GLN A 8 -1.78 -15.09 -2.72
N LEU A 9 -1.95 -15.87 -1.65
CA LEU A 9 -2.12 -17.33 -1.76
C LEU A 9 -3.58 -17.75 -1.67
N THR A 10 -4.43 -16.93 -1.02
CA THR A 10 -5.86 -17.16 -0.88
C THR A 10 -6.63 -15.90 -1.24
N GLU A 11 -7.95 -16.01 -1.37
CA GLU A 11 -8.85 -14.89 -1.69
C GLU A 11 -8.87 -13.79 -0.61
N TYR A 12 -8.34 -14.06 0.58
CA TYR A 12 -8.44 -13.17 1.74
C TYR A 12 -7.13 -12.47 2.11
N ASP A 13 -6.02 -12.81 1.47
CA ASP A 13 -4.67 -12.41 1.88
C ASP A 13 -4.19 -11.09 1.29
N CYS A 14 -5.03 -10.32 0.59
CA CYS A 14 -4.59 -9.08 -0.07
C CYS A 14 -3.95 -8.09 0.93
N GLY A 15 -4.49 -7.97 2.14
CA GLY A 15 -3.96 -7.12 3.19
C GLY A 15 -2.55 -7.51 3.63
N PRO A 16 -2.32 -8.72 4.19
CA PRO A 16 -0.99 -9.16 4.59
C PRO A 16 -0.01 -9.22 3.41
N ALA A 17 -0.44 -9.63 2.21
CA ALA A 17 0.41 -9.63 1.03
C ALA A 17 0.89 -8.23 0.66
N SER A 18 0.00 -7.23 0.64
CA SER A 18 0.34 -5.84 0.34
C SER A 18 1.25 -5.22 1.41
N MET A 19 1.01 -5.49 2.71
CA MET A 19 1.89 -5.04 3.79
C MET A 19 3.29 -5.67 3.70
N LEU A 20 3.39 -6.98 3.47
CA LEU A 20 4.68 -7.67 3.28
C LEU A 20 5.40 -7.20 2.02
N ASN A 21 4.67 -6.89 0.96
CA ASN A 21 5.21 -6.31 -0.26
C ASN A 21 5.76 -4.90 -0.01
N ALA A 22 5.07 -4.07 0.78
CA ALA A 22 5.56 -2.75 1.18
C ALA A 22 6.90 -2.83 1.92
N ILE A 23 7.01 -3.74 2.90
CA ILE A 23 8.27 -3.99 3.62
C ILE A 23 9.36 -4.52 2.68
N SER A 24 9.04 -5.45 1.78
CA SER A 24 9.99 -6.00 0.81
C SER A 24 10.45 -4.98 -0.23
N TYR A 25 9.61 -4.01 -0.56
CA TYR A 25 9.96 -2.89 -1.45
C TYR A 25 10.90 -1.88 -0.77
N LEU A 26 10.61 -1.52 0.48
CA LEU A 26 11.37 -0.50 1.22
C LEU A 26 12.72 -1.00 1.73
N PHE A 27 12.85 -2.28 2.05
CA PHE A 27 14.03 -2.82 2.73
C PHE A 27 14.66 -4.00 1.99
N GLU A 28 15.96 -4.19 2.17
CA GLU A 28 16.63 -5.42 1.76
C GLU A 28 16.25 -6.58 2.69
N ARG A 29 16.18 -7.79 2.13
CA ARG A 29 15.82 -8.99 2.90
C ARG A 29 16.60 -9.19 4.21
N LYS A 30 17.89 -8.88 4.19
CA LYS A 30 18.78 -9.04 5.37
C LYS A 30 18.46 -8.07 6.49
N ASP A 31 17.81 -6.93 6.17
CA ASP A 31 17.51 -5.85 7.10
C ASP A 31 16.10 -5.98 7.71
N ILE A 32 15.28 -6.92 7.21
CA ILE A 32 13.92 -7.14 7.68
C ILE A 32 13.92 -8.10 8.87
N PRO A 33 13.57 -7.63 10.09
CA PRO A 33 13.48 -8.50 11.24
C PRO A 33 12.34 -9.53 11.09
N PRO A 34 12.54 -10.80 11.55
CA PRO A 34 11.51 -11.83 11.47
C PRO A 34 10.20 -11.46 12.17
N GLU A 35 10.28 -10.64 13.23
CA GLU A 35 9.12 -10.15 13.99
C GLU A 35 8.18 -9.33 13.12
N VAL A 36 8.70 -8.53 12.17
CA VAL A 36 7.90 -7.71 11.26
C VAL A 36 7.04 -8.62 10.38
N ILE A 37 7.64 -9.65 9.80
CA ILE A 37 6.93 -10.62 8.96
C ILE A 37 5.88 -11.36 9.79
N ARG A 38 6.27 -11.84 10.97
CA ARG A 38 5.38 -12.60 11.87
C ARG A 38 4.17 -11.76 12.30
N ASN A 39 4.38 -10.51 12.71
CA ASN A 39 3.30 -9.68 13.21
C ASN A 39 2.34 -9.24 12.09
N ILE A 40 2.84 -8.95 10.89
CA ILE A 40 1.95 -8.71 9.74
C ILE A 40 1.06 -9.92 9.48
N MET A 41 1.63 -11.12 9.42
CA MET A 41 0.85 -12.36 9.20
C MET A 41 -0.13 -12.66 10.32
N LEU A 42 0.23 -12.34 11.57
CA LEU A 42 -0.59 -12.65 12.75
C LEU A 42 -1.79 -11.71 12.87
N TYR A 43 -1.61 -10.42 12.57
CA TYR A 43 -2.62 -9.40 12.89
C TYR A 43 -3.44 -8.91 11.69
N CYS A 44 -2.99 -9.15 10.44
CA CYS A 44 -3.73 -8.70 9.27
C CYS A 44 -5.04 -9.46 9.03
N LEU A 45 -5.10 -10.76 9.31
CA LEU A 45 -6.29 -11.58 9.02
C LEU A 45 -7.21 -11.66 10.25
N ASP A 46 -7.72 -10.52 10.68
CA ASP A 46 -8.52 -10.36 11.90
C ASP A 46 -10.04 -10.50 11.70
N CYS A 47 -10.51 -10.46 10.44
CA CYS A 47 -11.93 -10.55 10.16
C CYS A 47 -12.42 -12.01 10.08
N HIS A 48 -13.61 -12.26 10.64
CA HIS A 48 -14.25 -13.56 10.62
C HIS A 48 -15.29 -13.66 9.52
N SER A 49 -15.46 -14.83 8.91
CA SER A 49 -16.57 -15.09 8.00
C SER A 49 -17.92 -15.02 8.73
N LYS A 50 -19.02 -15.08 7.98
CA LYS A 50 -20.37 -15.15 8.57
C LYS A 50 -20.57 -16.38 9.47
N GLU A 51 -19.82 -17.44 9.22
CA GLU A 51 -19.80 -18.69 10.00
C GLU A 51 -18.81 -18.64 11.17
N GLY A 52 -18.16 -17.50 11.42
CA GLY A 52 -17.22 -17.30 12.53
C GLY A 52 -15.80 -17.85 12.28
N VAL A 53 -15.44 -18.20 11.04
CA VAL A 53 -14.11 -18.72 10.73
C VAL A 53 -13.11 -17.56 10.65
N PRO A 54 -12.02 -17.55 11.47
CA PRO A 54 -11.03 -16.50 11.48
C PRO A 54 -10.31 -16.34 10.13
N GLY A 55 -9.99 -15.09 9.74
CA GLY A 55 -9.23 -14.76 8.54
C GLY A 55 -9.99 -14.89 7.22
N LYS A 56 -11.21 -15.42 7.24
CA LYS A 56 -12.01 -15.69 6.04
C LYS A 56 -12.87 -14.49 5.57
N ARG A 57 -12.48 -13.27 5.93
CA ARG A 57 -13.10 -12.01 5.47
C ARG A 57 -12.06 -10.89 5.30
N GLY A 58 -10.78 -11.28 5.18
CA GLY A 58 -9.68 -10.36 4.94
C GLY A 58 -9.24 -9.56 6.16
N THR A 59 -8.83 -8.34 5.92
CA THR A 59 -8.19 -7.43 6.87
C THR A 59 -9.10 -6.25 7.19
N SER A 60 -9.27 -5.95 8.49
CA SER A 60 -10.01 -4.77 8.91
C SER A 60 -9.17 -3.49 8.90
N ARG A 61 -9.86 -2.35 8.90
CA ARG A 61 -9.24 -1.02 9.12
C ARG A 61 -8.51 -0.96 10.47
N ALA A 62 -9.05 -1.61 11.50
CA ALA A 62 -8.42 -1.65 12.82
C ALA A 62 -7.07 -2.38 12.79
N ALA A 63 -6.98 -3.48 12.07
CA ALA A 63 -5.71 -4.20 11.88
C ALA A 63 -4.67 -3.37 11.14
N MET A 64 -5.06 -2.66 10.08
CA MET A 64 -4.16 -1.78 9.35
C MET A 64 -3.66 -0.61 10.21
N ALA A 65 -4.55 0.03 10.98
CA ALA A 65 -4.19 1.08 11.92
C ALA A 65 -3.24 0.57 13.02
N PHE A 66 -3.53 -0.60 13.59
CA PHE A 66 -2.68 -1.25 14.58
C PHE A 66 -1.27 -1.52 14.04
N LEU A 67 -1.17 -2.14 12.87
CA LEU A 67 0.12 -2.46 12.26
C LEU A 67 0.91 -1.21 11.90
N CYS A 68 0.25 -0.16 11.41
CA CYS A 68 0.90 1.12 11.14
C CYS A 68 1.51 1.72 12.42
N ASN A 69 0.74 1.78 13.51
CA ASN A 69 1.20 2.29 14.80
C ASN A 69 2.34 1.42 15.37
N TRP A 70 2.19 0.10 15.33
CA TRP A 70 3.22 -0.82 15.78
C TRP A 70 4.54 -0.67 14.99
N LEU A 71 4.48 -0.51 13.65
CA LEU A 71 5.65 -0.25 12.82
C LEU A 71 6.32 1.09 13.17
N ASN A 72 5.54 2.12 13.50
CA ASN A 72 6.09 3.40 13.98
C ASN A 72 6.87 3.24 15.27
N GLU A 73 6.27 2.59 16.28
CA GLU A 73 6.95 2.31 17.55
C GLU A 73 8.22 1.48 17.33
N TYR A 74 8.14 0.48 16.46
CA TYR A 74 9.28 -0.36 16.09
C TYR A 74 10.41 0.47 15.44
N GLY A 75 10.05 1.47 14.65
CA GLY A 75 10.96 2.45 14.05
C GLY A 75 11.55 3.42 15.07
N GLU A 76 10.77 3.89 16.05
CA GLU A 76 11.25 4.77 17.14
C GLU A 76 12.28 4.06 18.05
N LEU A 77 12.10 2.75 18.26
CA LEU A 77 13.05 1.91 18.99
C LEU A 77 14.34 1.63 18.20
N GLY A 78 14.44 2.08 16.94
CA GLY A 78 15.61 1.87 16.08
C GLY A 78 15.80 0.44 15.57
N LEU A 79 14.79 -0.42 15.71
CA LEU A 79 14.84 -1.83 15.32
C LEU A 79 14.71 -2.04 13.81
N LEU A 80 14.02 -1.11 13.12
CA LEU A 80 13.94 -0.97 11.67
C LEU A 80 13.72 0.51 11.35
N PRO A 81 14.42 1.15 10.40
CA PRO A 81 14.25 2.57 10.11
C PRO A 81 12.98 2.83 9.30
N ILE A 82 11.84 2.47 9.85
CA ILE A 82 10.51 2.60 9.25
C ILE A 82 9.72 3.73 9.90
N SER A 83 8.89 4.40 9.14
CA SER A 83 7.80 5.23 9.65
C SER A 83 6.57 5.01 8.79
N GLY A 84 5.39 5.20 9.38
CA GLY A 84 4.13 5.02 8.71
C GLY A 84 3.08 6.02 9.15
N GLU A 85 2.09 6.19 8.31
CA GLU A 85 0.94 7.02 8.54
C GLU A 85 -0.32 6.31 8.03
N HIS A 86 -1.30 6.12 8.90
CA HIS A 86 -2.61 5.61 8.54
C HIS A 86 -3.55 6.78 8.23
N ILE A 87 -4.05 6.84 7.02
CA ILE A 87 -4.98 7.88 6.55
C ILE A 87 -6.32 7.27 6.16
N ILE A 88 -7.40 8.02 6.42
CA ILE A 88 -8.78 7.59 6.17
C ILE A 88 -9.61 8.70 5.52
N GLY A 89 -10.73 8.31 4.98
CA GLY A 89 -11.75 9.22 4.50
C GLY A 89 -11.26 10.12 3.37
N ASN A 90 -11.58 11.41 3.44
CA ASN A 90 -11.23 12.40 2.42
C ASN A 90 -9.70 12.59 2.23
N GLY A 91 -8.88 12.19 3.19
CA GLY A 91 -7.43 12.22 3.07
C GLY A 91 -6.87 11.18 2.09
N VAL A 92 -7.69 10.20 1.71
CA VAL A 92 -7.32 9.16 0.73
C VAL A 92 -7.81 9.55 -0.65
N CYS A 93 -6.94 10.19 -1.41
CA CYS A 93 -7.19 10.59 -2.79
C CYS A 93 -5.88 10.60 -3.59
N ILE A 94 -5.99 10.54 -4.91
CA ILE A 94 -4.89 10.67 -5.85
C ILE A 94 -4.95 12.06 -6.48
N GLY A 95 -3.85 12.79 -6.52
CA GLY A 95 -3.76 14.13 -7.09
C GLY A 95 -2.49 14.84 -6.65
N THR A 96 -2.12 15.92 -7.30
CA THR A 96 -0.84 16.63 -7.11
C THR A 96 -0.58 16.99 -5.65
N GLU A 97 -1.61 17.49 -4.95
CA GLU A 97 -1.52 17.90 -3.54
C GLU A 97 -1.87 16.78 -2.55
N SER A 98 -2.05 15.55 -3.02
CA SER A 98 -2.44 14.46 -2.13
C SER A 98 -1.26 13.89 -1.36
N ARG A 99 -1.53 13.44 -0.13
CA ARG A 99 -0.53 12.77 0.72
C ARG A 99 0.01 11.49 0.08
N ILE A 100 -0.81 10.81 -0.72
CA ILE A 100 -0.41 9.61 -1.47
C ILE A 100 0.62 9.98 -2.55
N ASN A 101 0.32 10.96 -3.40
CA ASN A 101 1.28 11.39 -4.42
C ASN A 101 2.55 11.94 -3.81
N TYR A 102 2.44 12.73 -2.73
CA TYR A 102 3.61 13.19 -2.00
C TYR A 102 4.47 12.01 -1.54
N ALA A 103 3.87 11.00 -0.94
CA ALA A 103 4.60 9.82 -0.47
C ALA A 103 5.32 9.10 -1.61
N LEU A 104 4.62 8.84 -2.72
CA LEU A 104 5.18 8.15 -3.89
C LEU A 104 6.35 8.92 -4.53
N CYS A 105 6.31 10.26 -4.51
CA CYS A 105 7.38 11.11 -5.01
C CYS A 105 8.57 11.24 -4.05
N HIS A 106 8.41 10.92 -2.76
CA HIS A 106 9.44 11.09 -1.74
C HIS A 106 9.97 9.76 -1.16
N GLY A 107 9.95 8.70 -1.98
CA GLY A 107 10.51 7.40 -1.62
C GLY A 107 9.66 6.56 -0.66
N GLY A 108 8.40 6.96 -0.47
CA GLY A 108 7.41 6.17 0.24
C GLY A 108 6.67 5.19 -0.65
N VAL A 109 5.91 4.32 -0.03
CA VAL A 109 4.95 3.42 -0.68
C VAL A 109 3.61 3.49 0.05
N VAL A 110 2.54 3.08 -0.61
CA VAL A 110 1.19 3.19 -0.04
C VAL A 110 0.45 1.87 -0.20
N VAL A 111 0.09 1.26 0.91
CA VAL A 111 -0.89 0.17 0.93
C VAL A 111 -2.26 0.81 1.00
N VAL A 112 -3.05 0.66 -0.04
CA VAL A 112 -4.35 1.33 -0.20
C VAL A 112 -5.46 0.31 -0.41
N ARG A 113 -6.61 0.58 0.22
CA ARG A 113 -7.84 -0.16 -0.04
C ARG A 113 -8.59 0.50 -1.21
N LEU A 114 -8.91 -0.31 -2.18
CA LEU A 114 -9.69 0.06 -3.35
C LEU A 114 -10.65 -1.09 -3.72
N TYR A 115 -11.31 -1.02 -4.85
CA TYR A 115 -12.23 -2.06 -5.30
C TYR A 115 -11.65 -2.87 -6.47
N LEU A 116 -11.85 -4.17 -6.38
CA LEU A 116 -11.67 -5.15 -7.45
C LEU A 116 -12.80 -6.18 -7.28
N ASP A 117 -14.01 -5.84 -7.73
CA ASP A 117 -15.31 -6.44 -7.39
C ASP A 117 -15.67 -6.30 -5.90
N GLU A 118 -14.76 -6.66 -5.00
CA GLU A 118 -14.83 -6.52 -3.54
C GLU A 118 -13.72 -5.58 -3.03
N PRO A 119 -13.82 -5.09 -1.78
CA PRO A 119 -12.74 -4.33 -1.15
C PRO A 119 -11.42 -5.09 -1.15
N HIS A 120 -10.38 -4.47 -1.69
CA HIS A 120 -9.10 -5.10 -1.99
C HIS A 120 -7.93 -4.20 -1.66
N TYR A 121 -6.86 -4.75 -1.08
CA TYR A 121 -5.64 -4.02 -0.80
C TYR A 121 -4.58 -4.26 -1.88
N VAL A 122 -3.96 -3.16 -2.31
CA VAL A 122 -2.81 -3.16 -3.23
C VAL A 122 -1.68 -2.30 -2.70
N LEU A 123 -0.49 -2.44 -3.29
CA LEU A 123 0.67 -1.62 -2.98
C LEU A 123 0.93 -0.63 -4.13
N MET A 124 0.81 0.66 -3.90
CA MET A 124 1.29 1.70 -4.81
C MET A 124 2.77 1.96 -4.56
N THR A 125 3.58 1.97 -5.61
CA THR A 125 5.05 2.05 -5.53
C THR A 125 5.66 3.26 -6.21
N GLY A 126 4.89 4.01 -7.00
CA GLY A 126 5.38 5.20 -7.68
C GLY A 126 4.37 5.79 -8.65
N THR A 127 4.78 6.85 -9.31
CA THR A 127 4.01 7.54 -10.35
C THR A 127 4.69 7.37 -11.71
N GLU A 128 3.91 7.40 -12.80
CA GLU A 128 4.39 7.37 -14.17
C GLU A 128 3.49 8.26 -15.04
N GLY A 129 3.93 9.51 -15.26
CA GLY A 129 3.08 10.49 -15.93
C GLY A 129 1.74 10.68 -15.19
N ASP A 130 0.62 10.48 -15.89
CA ASP A 130 -0.73 10.53 -15.32
C ASP A 130 -1.24 9.12 -14.91
N ALA A 131 -0.34 8.29 -14.41
CA ALA A 131 -0.64 6.95 -13.94
C ALA A 131 0.11 6.62 -12.64
N ILE A 132 -0.38 5.63 -11.93
CA ILE A 132 0.23 5.05 -10.73
C ILE A 132 0.79 3.67 -11.06
N ARG A 133 2.04 3.45 -10.70
CA ARG A 133 2.65 2.12 -10.65
C ARG A 133 2.24 1.45 -9.36
N MET A 134 1.67 0.27 -9.46
CA MET A 134 1.25 -0.49 -8.28
C MET A 134 1.50 -1.99 -8.44
N PHE A 135 1.63 -2.68 -7.34
CA PHE A 135 1.62 -4.13 -7.29
C PHE A 135 0.29 -4.61 -6.70
N ASP A 136 -0.51 -5.23 -7.55
CA ASP A 136 -1.72 -5.93 -7.13
C ASP A 136 -1.35 -7.36 -6.75
N PRO A 137 -1.58 -7.79 -5.49
CA PRO A 137 -1.27 -9.14 -5.07
C PRO A 137 -2.23 -10.19 -5.66
N TYR A 138 -3.38 -9.79 -6.20
CA TYR A 138 -4.28 -10.70 -6.91
C TYR A 138 -3.81 -10.88 -8.36
N TRP A 139 -3.50 -12.13 -8.72
CA TRP A 139 -3.03 -12.42 -10.07
C TRP A 139 -4.19 -12.39 -11.07
N LEU A 140 -4.07 -11.56 -12.10
CA LEU A 140 -4.98 -11.47 -13.23
C LEU A 140 -4.17 -11.28 -14.50
N ASP A 141 -4.57 -11.96 -15.57
CA ASP A 141 -3.97 -11.84 -16.91
C ASP A 141 -4.65 -10.76 -17.76
N HIS A 142 -5.86 -10.36 -17.40
CA HIS A 142 -6.61 -9.28 -18.06
C HIS A 142 -7.52 -8.53 -17.08
N LEU A 143 -7.85 -7.30 -17.43
CA LEU A 143 -8.79 -6.42 -16.71
C LEU A 143 -9.80 -5.83 -17.71
N PRO A 144 -11.01 -5.46 -17.25
CA PRO A 144 -12.07 -4.92 -18.12
C PRO A 144 -11.80 -3.48 -18.61
N LYS A 145 -10.58 -2.96 -18.44
CA LYS A 145 -10.13 -1.61 -18.83
C LYS A 145 -8.88 -1.74 -19.68
N GLU A 146 -8.98 -1.45 -20.99
CA GLU A 146 -7.90 -1.66 -21.99
C GLU A 146 -6.66 -0.79 -21.75
N ASP A 147 -6.80 0.36 -21.05
CA ASP A 147 -5.72 1.29 -20.77
C ASP A 147 -5.01 1.04 -19.42
N ILE A 148 -5.38 -0.02 -18.70
CA ILE A 148 -4.63 -0.52 -17.56
C ILE A 148 -3.61 -1.53 -18.08
N GLN A 149 -2.33 -1.23 -17.86
CA GLN A 149 -1.26 -2.13 -18.28
C GLN A 149 -0.99 -3.17 -17.22
N ILE A 150 -0.86 -4.42 -17.64
CA ILE A 150 -0.44 -5.56 -16.83
C ILE A 150 0.95 -5.98 -17.29
N THR A 151 1.89 -6.18 -16.39
CA THR A 151 3.26 -6.59 -16.70
C THR A 151 3.83 -7.51 -15.63
N GLU A 152 4.72 -8.39 -16.00
CA GLU A 152 5.52 -9.23 -15.11
C GLU A 152 7.03 -8.87 -15.14
N ASP A 153 7.40 -7.85 -15.93
CA ASP A 153 8.80 -7.48 -16.17
C ASP A 153 9.45 -6.78 -14.97
N HIS A 154 8.63 -6.31 -14.01
CA HIS A 154 9.09 -5.56 -12.84
C HIS A 154 8.77 -6.26 -11.51
N PRO A 155 9.23 -7.50 -11.28
CA PRO A 155 8.77 -8.34 -10.15
C PRO A 155 9.15 -7.81 -8.76
N ARG A 156 9.93 -6.73 -8.69
CA ARG A 156 10.33 -6.08 -7.43
C ARG A 156 9.72 -4.71 -7.22
N GLU A 157 8.91 -4.25 -8.17
CA GLU A 157 8.42 -2.87 -8.17
C GLU A 157 6.91 -2.80 -8.38
N TYR A 158 6.41 -3.30 -9.48
CA TYR A 158 4.98 -3.23 -9.83
C TYR A 158 4.60 -4.31 -10.83
N ASN A 159 3.30 -4.58 -10.93
CA ASN A 159 2.72 -5.44 -11.97
C ASN A 159 1.53 -4.77 -12.68
N ARG A 160 1.23 -3.49 -12.34
CA ARG A 160 0.17 -2.69 -12.98
C ARG A 160 0.63 -1.25 -13.15
N ILE A 161 0.23 -0.64 -14.27
CA ILE A 161 0.26 0.81 -14.48
C ILE A 161 -1.18 1.25 -14.71
N VAL A 162 -1.73 2.04 -13.80
CA VAL A 162 -3.14 2.39 -13.73
C VAL A 162 -3.33 3.89 -13.86
N PRO A 163 -4.07 4.38 -14.89
CA PRO A 163 -4.38 5.80 -15.04
C PRO A 163 -5.08 6.41 -13.83
N VAL A 164 -4.66 7.61 -13.43
CA VAL A 164 -5.18 8.32 -12.23
C VAL A 164 -6.71 8.49 -12.25
N LYS A 165 -7.31 8.60 -13.43
CA LYS A 165 -8.76 8.78 -13.62
C LYS A 165 -9.63 7.71 -12.95
N TYR A 166 -9.09 6.51 -12.67
CA TYR A 166 -9.86 5.42 -12.07
C TYR A 166 -10.00 5.55 -10.55
N PHE A 167 -8.99 6.12 -9.87
CA PHE A 167 -8.90 6.01 -8.42
C PHE A 167 -9.95 6.82 -7.65
N ASN A 168 -10.16 8.10 -7.97
CA ASN A 168 -10.96 9.00 -7.11
C ASN A 168 -12.47 8.78 -7.17
N SER A 169 -12.95 7.85 -8.01
CA SER A 169 -14.36 7.49 -8.08
C SER A 169 -14.91 6.99 -6.75
N GLU A 170 -16.15 7.34 -6.44
CA GLU A 170 -16.92 6.82 -5.30
C GLU A 170 -17.68 5.52 -5.67
N SER A 171 -17.55 5.03 -6.91
CA SER A 171 -18.10 3.76 -7.34
C SER A 171 -17.31 2.57 -6.79
N THR A 172 -17.81 1.36 -7.05
CA THR A 172 -17.11 0.10 -6.76
C THR A 172 -16.46 -0.50 -8.02
N ASP A 173 -16.19 0.35 -9.02
CA ASP A 173 -15.50 -0.08 -10.24
C ASP A 173 -14.05 -0.47 -9.95
N VAL A 174 -13.46 -1.20 -10.90
CA VAL A 174 -12.06 -1.66 -10.81
C VAL A 174 -11.11 -0.51 -10.51
N TYR A 175 -10.39 -0.65 -9.41
CA TYR A 175 -9.40 0.26 -8.85
C TYR A 175 -9.95 1.62 -8.38
N ALA A 176 -11.28 1.78 -8.27
CA ALA A 176 -11.86 2.92 -7.59
C ALA A 176 -11.59 2.87 -6.08
N LEU A 177 -11.36 4.03 -5.46
CA LEU A 177 -11.21 4.16 -4.01
C LEU A 177 -12.54 3.98 -3.26
N GLY A 178 -13.67 4.05 -3.98
CA GLY A 178 -15.01 3.88 -3.43
C GLY A 178 -15.50 5.07 -2.59
N PRO A 179 -16.57 4.86 -1.80
CA PRO A 179 -17.15 5.87 -0.92
C PRO A 179 -16.12 6.45 0.04
N LYS A 180 -16.15 7.76 0.25
CA LYS A 180 -15.12 8.48 1.03
C LYS A 180 -14.96 7.95 2.44
N GLU A 181 -16.06 7.62 3.11
CA GLU A 181 -16.09 7.07 4.48
C GLU A 181 -15.43 5.69 4.60
N GLU A 182 -15.33 4.97 3.49
CA GLU A 182 -14.73 3.64 3.43
C GLU A 182 -13.26 3.66 3.04
N ARG A 183 -12.75 4.78 2.54
CA ARG A 183 -11.38 4.91 2.08
C ARG A 183 -10.39 4.81 3.22
N GLU A 184 -9.31 4.08 2.96
CA GLU A 184 -8.18 4.00 3.87
C GLU A 184 -6.88 3.68 3.11
N ALA A 185 -5.77 4.14 3.67
CA ALA A 185 -4.44 3.79 3.19
C ALA A 185 -3.42 3.85 4.32
N VAL A 186 -2.36 3.07 4.18
CA VAL A 186 -1.18 3.11 5.04
C VAL A 186 0.00 3.55 4.19
N ILE A 187 0.53 4.72 4.47
CA ILE A 187 1.76 5.25 3.87
C ILE A 187 2.93 4.73 4.70
N LEU A 188 3.96 4.20 4.04
CA LEU A 188 5.18 3.72 4.71
C LEU A 188 6.43 4.29 4.05
N TYR A 189 7.42 4.60 4.88
CA TYR A 189 8.73 5.07 4.43
C TYR A 189 9.86 4.27 5.08
N ASN A 190 10.92 4.10 4.33
CA ASN A 190 12.22 3.83 4.93
C ASN A 190 12.87 5.19 5.27
N ARG A 191 13.05 5.49 6.56
CA ARG A 191 13.60 6.77 7.04
C ARG A 191 14.99 7.09 6.51
N ARG A 192 15.75 6.09 6.02
CA ARG A 192 17.08 6.28 5.45
C ARG A 192 17.05 6.71 3.99
N THR A 193 15.97 6.43 3.29
CA THR A 193 15.83 6.71 1.84
C THR A 193 14.71 7.69 1.53
N LYS A 194 13.95 8.12 2.55
CA LYS A 194 12.95 9.17 2.41
C LYS A 194 13.63 10.46 1.98
N THR A 195 13.16 11.05 0.88
CA THR A 195 13.61 12.37 0.45
C THR A 195 12.76 13.43 1.13
N GLU A 196 13.40 14.38 1.81
CA GLU A 196 12.71 15.57 2.32
C GLU A 196 12.65 16.62 1.20
N PRO A 197 11.61 17.47 1.16
CA PRO A 197 11.60 18.62 0.26
C PRO A 197 12.83 19.49 0.56
N GLU A 198 13.48 20.03 -0.49
CA GLU A 198 14.48 21.07 -0.28
C GLU A 198 13.81 22.24 0.44
N GLU A 199 14.29 22.58 1.64
CA GLU A 199 13.89 23.81 2.30
C GLU A 199 14.38 24.98 1.47
N VAL A 200 13.48 25.60 0.72
CA VAL A 200 13.77 26.88 0.06
C VAL A 200 13.81 27.94 1.15
N ILE A 201 15.01 28.24 1.66
CA ILE A 201 15.21 29.37 2.55
C ILE A 201 15.11 30.64 1.67
N GLU A 202 13.93 31.23 1.59
CA GLU A 202 13.78 32.56 1.05
C GLU A 202 14.42 33.55 2.03
N TYR A 203 15.61 34.00 1.71
CA TYR A 203 16.20 35.17 2.38
C TYR A 203 15.45 36.41 1.91
N PHE A 204 14.53 36.91 2.72
CA PHE A 204 14.03 38.29 2.57
C PHE A 204 15.18 39.24 2.93
N ILE A 205 15.74 39.91 1.93
CA ILE A 205 16.69 41.01 2.07
C ILE A 205 15.89 42.31 2.14
#